data_094614c6ec662adfa87bba952d75fe84
#
_entry.id   094614c6ec662adfa87bba952d75fe84
#
_cell.length_a   1.000
_cell.length_b   1.000
_cell.length_c   1.000
_cell.angle_alpha   90.00
_cell.angle_beta   90.00
_cell.angle_gamma   90.00
#
_symmetry.space_group_name_H-M   'P 1'
#
loop_
_entity.id
_entity.type
_entity.pdbx_description
1 polymer ?
#
loop_
_entity_poly.entity_id
_entity_poly.type
_entity_poly.pdbx_seq_one_letter_code
_entity_poly.pdbx_strand_id
1 'polypeptide(L)'
;MTRFSGRPHGSVTAIPSKSAAHRYMICAALAQGRSVIRGLPGELPDDLTATLDCIRALGAAAVFRDDTLEITGINARPDVLRLDCRDSGATYRLLYPVAPLIGGRAEFMQSPSLAARPMEPVTELLKSKGVAAEKLSVSGSFGPGEFPIRGDVSSQYISGLLLALSLLEGESRIRLTTPLQSKSYVELTRASLSAFGGESQWMGQDTILVKPRRLKAADVTVEGDYTHASLFLAAGAVYGPVTVTGLDPGSIQGDRAMLSILDRMGARVDMGGGSVTVSPGRLRGIDVDVSDTPDLAPAIALAALAAEGSTVVKNGGRLRFKECDRISAIATELKRLGADIDEAPDGFTIRGGGKLHGAACRCHNDHRIAMLLIMTAGLCGGIELNGAECVSKSAPGFFGEYRQLGGSIS
;
A
#
# COMPACT_ATOMS: atom_id res chain seq x y z
N MET A 1 11.93 -12.54 21.44
CA MET A 1 12.25 -12.85 20.03
C MET A 1 11.49 -14.08 19.64
N THR A 2 10.92 -14.10 18.45
CA THR A 2 10.17 -15.22 17.88
C THR A 2 11.01 -15.89 16.82
N ARG A 3 11.11 -17.20 16.83
CA ARG A 3 11.86 -17.97 15.85
C ARG A 3 10.97 -18.41 14.70
N PHE A 4 11.44 -18.23 13.48
CA PHE A 4 10.78 -18.64 12.25
C PHE A 4 11.66 -19.60 11.46
N SER A 5 11.03 -20.63 10.85
CA SER A 5 11.71 -21.60 9.99
C SER A 5 10.69 -22.27 9.05
N GLY A 6 11.18 -23.01 8.07
CA GLY A 6 10.34 -23.73 7.10
C GLY A 6 10.46 -23.14 5.70
N ARG A 7 9.92 -23.87 4.75
CA ARG A 7 9.93 -23.53 3.31
C ARG A 7 8.49 -23.43 2.82
N PRO A 8 7.92 -22.21 2.75
CA PRO A 8 6.54 -22.02 2.38
C PRO A 8 6.21 -22.60 0.99
N HIS A 9 5.17 -23.44 0.92
CA HIS A 9 4.59 -24.01 -0.30
C HIS A 9 3.13 -24.40 -0.05
N GLY A 10 2.33 -24.52 -1.10
CA GLY A 10 0.90 -24.89 -0.97
C GLY A 10 -0.03 -23.77 -1.41
N SER A 11 -1.15 -23.57 -0.74
CA SER A 11 -2.16 -22.59 -1.15
C SER A 11 -2.60 -21.69 -0.01
N VAL A 12 -2.80 -20.40 -0.33
CA VAL A 12 -3.42 -19.38 0.56
C VAL A 12 -4.44 -18.58 -0.22
N THR A 13 -5.35 -17.95 0.51
CA THR A 13 -6.29 -16.97 -0.09
C THR A 13 -5.75 -15.57 0.10
N ALA A 14 -5.80 -14.76 -0.95
CA ALA A 14 -5.40 -13.36 -0.86
C ALA A 14 -6.27 -12.59 0.13
N ILE A 15 -5.64 -11.81 1.00
CA ILE A 15 -6.38 -10.87 1.82
C ILE A 15 -6.93 -9.72 0.96
N PRO A 16 -7.98 -9.00 1.39
CA PRO A 16 -8.51 -7.86 0.67
C PRO A 16 -7.46 -6.76 0.48
N SER A 17 -7.44 -6.13 -0.69
CA SER A 17 -6.52 -5.04 -1.00
C SER A 17 -6.73 -3.85 -0.07
N LYS A 18 -5.75 -3.64 0.82
CA LYS A 18 -5.73 -2.50 1.75
C LYS A 18 -5.86 -1.19 0.99
N SER A 19 -5.15 -1.06 -0.14
CA SER A 19 -5.15 0.15 -0.95
C SER A 19 -6.49 0.45 -1.61
N ALA A 20 -7.23 -0.57 -2.06
CA ALA A 20 -8.59 -0.42 -2.57
C ALA A 20 -9.59 -0.12 -1.43
N ALA A 21 -9.47 -0.83 -0.31
CA ALA A 21 -10.36 -0.68 0.84
C ALA A 21 -10.34 0.75 1.40
N HIS A 22 -9.17 1.37 1.62
CA HIS A 22 -9.08 2.78 2.03
C HIS A 22 -9.91 3.70 1.13
N ARG A 23 -9.78 3.52 -0.18
CA ARG A 23 -10.42 4.37 -1.19
C ARG A 23 -11.93 4.16 -1.20
N TYR A 24 -12.39 2.92 -1.19
CA TYR A 24 -13.82 2.61 -1.14
C TYR A 24 -14.47 3.14 0.14
N MET A 25 -13.82 2.97 1.30
CA MET A 25 -14.33 3.49 2.56
C MET A 25 -14.47 5.02 2.54
N ILE A 26 -13.45 5.73 2.02
CA ILE A 26 -13.49 7.19 1.91
C ILE A 26 -14.54 7.62 0.88
N CYS A 27 -14.59 7.01 -0.32
CA CYS A 27 -15.60 7.33 -1.33
C CYS A 27 -17.01 7.09 -0.80
N ALA A 28 -17.26 5.99 -0.08
CA ALA A 28 -18.55 5.68 0.53
C ALA A 28 -18.95 6.71 1.60
N ALA A 29 -17.98 7.18 2.41
CA ALA A 29 -18.24 8.24 3.39
C ALA A 29 -18.57 9.59 2.73
N LEU A 30 -17.97 9.90 1.58
CA LEU A 30 -18.22 11.12 0.82
C LEU A 30 -19.46 11.04 -0.09
N ALA A 31 -19.96 9.85 -0.36
CA ALA A 31 -21.11 9.61 -1.23
C ALA A 31 -22.45 9.88 -0.52
N GLN A 32 -23.46 10.27 -1.31
CA GLN A 32 -24.83 10.38 -0.80
C GLN A 32 -25.50 9.01 -0.74
N GLY A 33 -26.09 8.65 0.39
CA GLY A 33 -26.81 7.39 0.58
C GLY A 33 -25.97 6.34 1.31
N ARG A 34 -26.42 5.08 1.25
CA ARG A 34 -25.81 3.92 1.90
C ARG A 34 -25.08 3.06 0.87
N SER A 35 -23.80 2.91 1.06
CA SER A 35 -22.92 2.05 0.27
C SER A 35 -22.65 0.72 0.98
N VAL A 36 -22.34 -0.31 0.21
CA VAL A 36 -22.00 -1.65 0.71
C VAL A 36 -20.62 -2.05 0.18
N ILE A 37 -19.70 -2.32 1.09
CA ILE A 37 -18.33 -2.78 0.75
C ILE A 37 -18.21 -4.22 1.23
N ARG A 38 -18.06 -5.17 0.27
CA ARG A 38 -17.92 -6.60 0.53
C ARG A 38 -16.46 -7.04 0.48
N GLY A 39 -16.20 -8.22 1.06
CA GLY A 39 -14.89 -8.86 1.04
C GLY A 39 -13.90 -8.28 2.04
N LEU A 40 -14.36 -7.54 3.04
CA LEU A 40 -13.50 -7.10 4.14
C LEU A 40 -13.55 -8.14 5.27
N PRO A 41 -12.40 -8.39 5.96
CA PRO A 41 -12.40 -9.26 7.13
C PRO A 41 -13.16 -8.60 8.29
N GLY A 42 -13.78 -9.42 9.16
CA GLY A 42 -14.46 -8.91 10.36
C GLY A 42 -13.54 -8.14 11.30
N GLU A 43 -12.26 -8.50 11.34
CA GLU A 43 -11.20 -7.75 12.02
C GLU A 43 -10.33 -7.05 10.99
N LEU A 44 -10.42 -5.72 10.96
CA LEU A 44 -9.65 -4.89 10.03
C LEU A 44 -8.19 -4.74 10.49
N PRO A 45 -7.23 -4.70 9.56
CA PRO A 45 -5.87 -4.23 9.85
C PRO A 45 -5.87 -2.82 10.47
N ASP A 46 -4.85 -2.52 11.29
CA ASP A 46 -4.74 -1.24 12.01
C ASP A 46 -4.91 -0.02 11.11
N ASP A 47 -4.32 -0.04 9.92
CA ASP A 47 -4.43 1.04 8.95
C ASP A 47 -5.88 1.27 8.48
N LEU A 48 -6.66 0.21 8.21
CA LEU A 48 -8.05 0.31 7.80
C LEU A 48 -8.96 0.70 8.96
N THR A 49 -8.64 0.23 10.17
CA THR A 49 -9.33 0.66 11.39
C THR A 49 -9.17 2.16 11.60
N ALA A 50 -7.96 2.71 11.40
CA ALA A 50 -7.74 4.15 11.44
C ALA A 50 -8.60 4.91 10.41
N THR A 51 -8.74 4.38 9.18
CA THR A 51 -9.64 5.00 8.18
C THR A 51 -11.09 4.93 8.62
N LEU A 52 -11.53 3.79 9.15
CA LEU A 52 -12.91 3.61 9.62
C LEU A 52 -13.24 4.62 10.73
N ASP A 53 -12.34 4.78 11.70
CA ASP A 53 -12.53 5.73 12.80
C ASP A 53 -12.52 7.17 12.29
N CYS A 54 -11.63 7.51 11.35
CA CYS A 54 -11.58 8.84 10.74
C CYS A 54 -12.84 9.17 9.94
N ILE A 55 -13.39 8.25 9.12
CA ILE A 55 -14.64 8.54 8.38
C ILE A 55 -15.85 8.68 9.32
N ARG A 56 -15.86 7.96 10.45
CA ARG A 56 -16.87 8.17 11.50
C ARG A 56 -16.71 9.54 12.14
N ALA A 57 -15.50 9.97 12.42
CA ALA A 57 -15.22 11.31 12.94
C ALA A 57 -15.59 12.42 11.94
N LEU A 58 -15.56 12.14 10.62
CA LEU A 58 -16.07 13.03 9.57
C LEU A 58 -17.61 13.13 9.57
N GLY A 59 -18.31 12.26 10.28
CA GLY A 59 -19.78 12.25 10.37
C GLY A 59 -20.47 11.18 9.53
N ALA A 60 -19.74 10.22 8.95
CA ALA A 60 -20.31 9.06 8.30
C ALA A 60 -20.73 7.99 9.34
N ALA A 61 -21.82 7.26 9.08
CA ALA A 61 -22.18 6.09 9.87
C ALA A 61 -21.64 4.83 9.19
N ALA A 62 -20.96 3.98 9.95
CA ALA A 62 -20.36 2.76 9.43
C ALA A 62 -20.61 1.58 10.36
N VAL A 63 -21.15 0.48 9.82
CA VAL A 63 -21.55 -0.72 10.56
C VAL A 63 -21.07 -1.96 9.82
N PHE A 64 -20.39 -2.87 10.53
CA PHE A 64 -20.10 -4.20 10.03
C PHE A 64 -21.32 -5.12 10.22
N ARG A 65 -21.61 -5.90 9.18
CA ARG A 65 -22.52 -7.05 9.21
C ARG A 65 -21.81 -8.21 8.52
N ASP A 66 -21.38 -9.18 9.31
CA ASP A 66 -20.55 -10.31 8.84
C ASP A 66 -19.27 -9.83 8.13
N ASP A 67 -19.09 -10.16 6.85
CA ASP A 67 -17.95 -9.73 5.99
C ASP A 67 -18.23 -8.45 5.18
N THR A 68 -19.30 -7.74 5.52
CA THR A 68 -19.81 -6.59 4.78
C THR A 68 -19.74 -5.33 5.64
N LEU A 69 -19.14 -4.28 5.12
CA LEU A 69 -19.12 -2.95 5.72
C LEU A 69 -20.15 -2.05 5.04
N GLU A 70 -21.17 -1.66 5.77
CA GLU A 70 -22.17 -0.68 5.33
C GLU A 70 -21.76 0.71 5.77
N ILE A 71 -21.68 1.67 4.85
CA ILE A 71 -21.34 3.06 5.13
C ILE A 71 -22.44 3.97 4.59
N THR A 72 -23.06 4.72 5.49
CA THR A 72 -23.93 5.84 5.13
C THR A 72 -23.08 7.11 5.11
N GLY A 73 -23.15 7.85 4.02
CA GLY A 73 -22.36 9.06 3.82
C GLY A 73 -22.56 10.12 4.88
N ILE A 74 -21.65 11.10 4.91
CA ILE A 74 -21.61 12.17 5.91
C ILE A 74 -22.94 12.94 5.96
N ASN A 75 -23.61 12.88 7.10
CA ASN A 75 -24.87 13.58 7.35
C ASN A 75 -24.74 14.77 8.32
N ALA A 76 -23.69 14.80 9.13
CA ALA A 76 -23.39 15.86 10.07
C ALA A 76 -22.01 16.43 9.74
N ARG A 77 -21.83 17.72 9.95
CA ARG A 77 -20.53 18.39 9.77
C ARG A 77 -20.09 18.96 11.10
N PRO A 78 -19.21 18.29 11.83
CA PRO A 78 -18.63 18.82 13.05
C PRO A 78 -17.82 20.11 12.78
N ASP A 79 -17.89 21.08 13.70
CA ASP A 79 -17.11 22.31 13.58
C ASP A 79 -15.59 22.06 13.64
N VAL A 80 -15.19 21.07 14.45
CA VAL A 80 -13.80 20.63 14.59
C VAL A 80 -13.73 19.11 14.40
N LEU A 81 -12.98 18.70 13.41
CA LEU A 81 -12.69 17.30 13.14
C LEU A 81 -11.43 16.86 13.88
N ARG A 82 -11.49 15.77 14.63
CA ARG A 82 -10.32 15.12 15.23
C ARG A 82 -10.11 13.76 14.59
N LEU A 83 -9.05 13.65 13.79
CA LEU A 83 -8.78 12.51 12.94
C LEU A 83 -7.53 11.77 13.43
N ASP A 84 -7.72 10.65 14.12
CA ASP A 84 -6.60 9.81 14.56
C ASP A 84 -6.19 8.86 13.45
N CYS A 85 -5.13 9.23 12.74
CA CYS A 85 -4.55 8.43 11.66
C CYS A 85 -3.61 7.33 12.16
N ARG A 86 -3.32 7.28 13.46
CA ARG A 86 -2.37 6.31 14.06
C ARG A 86 -1.05 6.31 13.30
N ASP A 87 -0.67 5.20 12.66
CA ASP A 87 0.52 5.07 11.79
C ASP A 87 0.15 4.96 10.29
N SER A 88 -1.14 5.14 9.95
CA SER A 88 -1.65 5.01 8.59
C SER A 88 -1.38 6.25 7.73
N GLY A 89 -0.30 6.19 6.95
CA GLY A 89 0.01 7.25 5.98
C GLY A 89 -1.04 7.41 4.89
N ALA A 90 -1.76 6.34 4.53
CA ALA A 90 -2.84 6.39 3.55
C ALA A 90 -4.03 7.18 4.11
N THR A 91 -4.52 6.83 5.31
CA THR A 91 -5.61 7.56 5.98
C THR A 91 -5.31 9.05 6.05
N TYR A 92 -4.12 9.39 6.55
CA TYR A 92 -3.70 10.76 6.74
C TYR A 92 -3.68 11.55 5.42
N ARG A 93 -2.95 11.06 4.41
CA ARG A 93 -2.74 11.80 3.16
C ARG A 93 -3.96 11.85 2.25
N LEU A 94 -4.80 10.82 2.29
CA LEU A 94 -6.05 10.81 1.54
C LEU A 94 -7.08 11.78 2.14
N LEU A 95 -7.16 11.87 3.47
CA LEU A 95 -8.14 12.72 4.15
C LEU A 95 -7.65 14.17 4.37
N TYR A 96 -6.35 14.42 4.31
CA TYR A 96 -5.79 15.74 4.59
C TYR A 96 -6.39 16.86 3.71
N PRO A 97 -6.48 16.74 2.38
CA PRO A 97 -7.12 17.78 1.55
C PRO A 97 -8.66 17.69 1.57
N VAL A 98 -9.25 16.58 2.01
CA VAL A 98 -10.71 16.40 2.11
C VAL A 98 -11.27 17.11 3.35
N ALA A 99 -10.57 16.99 4.47
CA ALA A 99 -11.05 17.45 5.78
C ALA A 99 -11.52 18.91 5.81
N PRO A 100 -10.80 19.89 5.23
CA PRO A 100 -11.22 21.30 5.27
C PRO A 100 -12.49 21.59 4.44
N LEU A 101 -12.86 20.68 3.52
CA LEU A 101 -14.10 20.78 2.74
C LEU A 101 -15.32 20.20 3.45
N ILE A 102 -15.11 19.39 4.48
CA ILE A 102 -16.17 18.75 5.28
C ILE A 102 -16.44 19.56 6.54
N GLY A 103 -15.41 19.90 7.30
CA GLY A 103 -15.52 20.72 8.52
C GLY A 103 -14.60 21.92 8.45
N GLY A 104 -14.92 23.01 9.13
CA GLY A 104 -14.13 24.24 9.04
C GLY A 104 -12.69 24.11 9.55
N ARG A 105 -12.42 23.16 10.47
CA ARG A 105 -11.11 22.87 11.04
C ARG A 105 -10.94 21.37 11.27
N ALA A 106 -9.76 20.85 10.94
CA ALA A 106 -9.37 19.48 11.26
C ALA A 106 -8.02 19.43 11.98
N GLU A 107 -7.93 18.56 12.97
CA GLU A 107 -6.72 18.24 13.73
C GLU A 107 -6.39 16.75 13.49
N PHE A 108 -5.14 16.48 13.14
CA PHE A 108 -4.67 15.13 12.85
C PHE A 108 -3.76 14.62 13.97
N MET A 109 -4.12 13.48 14.54
CA MET A 109 -3.28 12.73 15.46
C MET A 109 -2.56 11.63 14.70
N GLN A 110 -1.30 11.39 15.02
CA GLN A 110 -0.47 10.42 14.32
C GLN A 110 0.69 9.95 15.19
N SER A 111 1.24 8.77 14.85
CA SER A 111 2.43 8.25 15.51
C SER A 111 3.67 9.11 15.21
N PRO A 112 4.72 9.03 16.05
CA PRO A 112 6.00 9.68 15.74
C PRO A 112 6.62 9.25 14.40
N SER A 113 6.43 7.98 14.02
CA SER A 113 6.88 7.45 12.73
C SER A 113 6.18 8.13 11.56
N LEU A 114 4.86 8.29 11.62
CA LEU A 114 4.09 8.98 10.59
C LEU A 114 4.40 10.48 10.58
N ALA A 115 4.58 11.08 11.74
CA ALA A 115 4.94 12.49 11.88
C ALA A 115 6.30 12.85 11.26
N ALA A 116 7.23 11.91 11.14
CA ALA A 116 8.51 12.13 10.48
C ALA A 116 8.42 12.18 8.95
N ARG A 117 7.33 11.66 8.35
CA ARG A 117 7.18 11.58 6.89
C ARG A 117 6.82 12.95 6.30
N PRO A 118 7.29 13.25 5.06
CA PRO A 118 7.04 14.54 4.42
C PRO A 118 5.55 14.79 4.15
N MET A 119 5.13 16.05 4.29
CA MET A 119 3.78 16.56 3.96
C MET A 119 3.84 17.90 3.22
N GLU A 120 5.02 18.48 3.11
CA GLU A 120 5.26 19.83 2.59
C GLU A 120 4.59 20.07 1.22
N PRO A 121 4.66 19.16 0.23
CA PRO A 121 4.06 19.41 -1.09
C PRO A 121 2.55 19.69 -1.04
N VAL A 122 1.81 18.98 -0.19
CA VAL A 122 0.35 19.21 -0.09
C VAL A 122 0.00 20.35 0.86
N THR A 123 0.76 20.55 1.92
CA THR A 123 0.53 21.69 2.83
C THR A 123 0.81 23.02 2.14
N GLU A 124 1.91 23.14 1.40
CA GLU A 124 2.23 24.35 0.63
C GLU A 124 1.22 24.60 -0.48
N LEU A 125 0.78 23.56 -1.18
CA LEU A 125 -0.27 23.68 -2.17
C LEU A 125 -1.56 24.24 -1.55
N LEU A 126 -2.02 23.67 -0.42
CA LEU A 126 -3.24 24.17 0.24
C LEU A 126 -3.08 25.59 0.79
N LYS A 127 -1.92 25.95 1.33
CA LYS A 127 -1.60 27.35 1.71
C LYS A 127 -1.73 28.30 0.51
N SER A 128 -1.26 27.90 -0.66
CA SER A 128 -1.39 28.71 -1.89
C SER A 128 -2.85 28.90 -2.34
N LYS A 129 -3.76 28.09 -1.82
CA LYS A 129 -5.21 28.15 -2.07
C LYS A 129 -5.97 28.89 -0.94
N GLY A 130 -5.25 29.52 -0.01
CA GLY A 130 -5.84 30.29 1.10
C GLY A 130 -6.28 29.45 2.30
N VAL A 131 -5.89 28.16 2.35
CA VAL A 131 -6.15 27.29 3.48
C VAL A 131 -5.03 27.43 4.51
N ALA A 132 -5.35 27.58 5.78
CA ALA A 132 -4.38 27.49 6.86
C ALA A 132 -4.02 26.01 7.05
N ALA A 133 -2.90 25.58 6.45
CA ALA A 133 -2.47 24.20 6.39
C ALA A 133 -1.13 24.02 7.10
N GLU A 134 -1.14 23.27 8.19
CA GLU A 134 0.04 22.85 8.94
C GLU A 134 0.06 21.32 9.01
N LYS A 135 1.20 20.73 9.34
CA LYS A 135 1.36 19.28 9.33
C LYS A 135 0.28 18.53 10.12
N LEU A 136 -0.13 19.07 11.27
CA LEU A 136 -1.11 18.42 12.16
C LEU A 136 -2.47 19.09 12.15
N SER A 137 -2.68 20.13 11.37
CA SER A 137 -3.96 20.81 11.30
C SER A 137 -4.20 21.46 9.96
N VAL A 138 -5.46 21.55 9.60
CA VAL A 138 -5.90 22.26 8.40
C VAL A 138 -7.21 22.99 8.71
N SER A 139 -7.34 24.25 8.27
CA SER A 139 -8.58 25.00 8.43
C SER A 139 -8.84 25.96 7.27
N GLY A 140 -10.12 26.24 7.01
CA GLY A 140 -10.57 27.00 5.87
C GLY A 140 -11.16 26.10 4.77
N SER A 141 -11.28 26.66 3.59
CA SER A 141 -11.77 25.92 2.42
C SER A 141 -11.10 26.45 1.14
N PHE A 142 -11.22 25.72 0.06
CA PHE A 142 -10.71 26.13 -1.25
C PHE A 142 -11.74 25.82 -2.32
N GLY A 143 -11.67 26.56 -3.43
CA GLY A 143 -12.53 26.41 -4.60
C GLY A 143 -11.87 25.60 -5.71
N PRO A 144 -12.62 25.36 -6.82
CA PRO A 144 -12.09 24.72 -8.00
C PRO A 144 -10.97 25.54 -8.65
N GLY A 145 -10.18 24.91 -9.52
CA GLY A 145 -9.11 25.56 -10.26
C GLY A 145 -7.93 24.66 -10.56
N GLU A 146 -6.74 25.23 -10.68
CA GLU A 146 -5.51 24.51 -10.98
C GLU A 146 -4.71 24.20 -9.69
N PHE A 147 -4.24 22.97 -9.57
CA PHE A 147 -3.50 22.42 -8.42
C PHE A 147 -2.17 21.84 -8.89
N PRO A 148 -1.10 22.67 -9.00
CA PRO A 148 0.23 22.20 -9.34
C PRO A 148 0.86 21.46 -8.17
N ILE A 149 1.30 20.20 -8.41
CA ILE A 149 1.90 19.38 -7.36
C ILE A 149 2.99 18.47 -7.93
N ARG A 150 4.01 18.17 -7.13
CA ARG A 150 5.04 17.20 -7.49
C ARG A 150 4.46 15.78 -7.53
N GLY A 151 4.77 15.05 -8.62
CA GLY A 151 4.36 13.65 -8.83
C GLY A 151 5.31 12.61 -8.23
N ASP A 152 6.53 13.01 -7.84
CA ASP A 152 7.63 12.14 -7.46
C ASP A 152 7.82 11.94 -5.93
N VAL A 153 7.03 12.63 -5.10
CA VAL A 153 7.12 12.50 -3.63
C VAL A 153 6.16 11.44 -3.10
N SER A 154 4.87 11.58 -3.38
CA SER A 154 3.87 10.59 -2.97
C SER A 154 2.62 10.66 -3.86
N SER A 155 2.25 9.54 -4.46
CA SER A 155 0.98 9.40 -5.19
C SER A 155 -0.26 9.57 -4.30
N GLN A 156 -0.10 9.44 -2.96
CA GLN A 156 -1.19 9.65 -2.01
C GLN A 156 -1.65 11.10 -1.93
N TYR A 157 -0.77 12.08 -2.21
CA TYR A 157 -1.18 13.49 -2.29
C TYR A 157 -2.11 13.73 -3.46
N ILE A 158 -1.78 13.17 -4.63
CA ILE A 158 -2.59 13.25 -5.84
C ILE A 158 -3.92 12.53 -5.62
N SER A 159 -3.88 11.36 -5.00
CA SER A 159 -5.07 10.59 -4.62
C SER A 159 -5.99 11.37 -3.66
N GLY A 160 -5.41 12.02 -2.64
CA GLY A 160 -6.17 12.88 -1.73
C GLY A 160 -6.79 14.09 -2.42
N LEU A 161 -6.04 14.73 -3.33
CA LEU A 161 -6.58 15.82 -4.15
C LEU A 161 -7.71 15.35 -5.07
N LEU A 162 -7.60 14.17 -5.70
CA LEU A 162 -8.68 13.60 -6.52
C LEU A 162 -9.98 13.46 -5.71
N LEU A 163 -9.87 12.94 -4.47
CA LEU A 163 -11.01 12.81 -3.56
C LEU A 163 -11.58 14.19 -3.16
N ALA A 164 -10.73 15.13 -2.80
CA ALA A 164 -11.15 16.46 -2.38
C ALA A 164 -11.80 17.25 -3.53
N LEU A 165 -11.15 17.27 -4.69
CA LEU A 165 -11.61 18.04 -5.84
C LEU A 165 -12.93 17.50 -6.43
N SER A 166 -13.24 16.22 -6.23
CA SER A 166 -14.53 15.65 -6.63
C SER A 166 -15.71 16.20 -5.83
N LEU A 167 -15.46 16.86 -4.68
CA LEU A 167 -16.49 17.47 -3.84
C LEU A 167 -16.82 18.92 -4.24
N LEU A 168 -16.00 19.52 -5.11
CA LEU A 168 -16.17 20.92 -5.52
C LEU A 168 -17.22 21.07 -6.63
N GLU A 169 -17.81 22.26 -6.73
CA GLU A 169 -18.88 22.54 -7.71
C GLU A 169 -18.37 22.95 -9.11
N GLY A 170 -17.05 23.03 -9.31
CA GLY A 170 -16.42 23.40 -10.57
C GLY A 170 -15.33 22.43 -11.00
N GLU A 171 -14.95 22.47 -12.27
CA GLU A 171 -13.83 21.70 -12.81
C GLU A 171 -12.51 22.11 -12.17
N SER A 172 -11.69 21.12 -11.88
CA SER A 172 -10.35 21.33 -11.32
C SER A 172 -9.30 20.52 -12.08
N ARG A 173 -8.07 21.01 -12.11
CA ARG A 173 -6.93 20.35 -12.75
C ARG A 173 -5.82 20.12 -11.76
N ILE A 174 -5.41 18.87 -11.64
CA ILE A 174 -4.17 18.51 -10.92
C ILE A 174 -3.06 18.49 -11.96
N ARG A 175 -2.13 19.43 -11.88
CA ARG A 175 -1.00 19.52 -12.81
C ARG A 175 0.27 19.02 -12.12
N LEU A 176 0.84 17.94 -12.67
CA LEU A 176 2.09 17.37 -12.17
C LEU A 176 3.27 18.24 -12.60
N THR A 177 4.11 18.63 -11.64
CA THR A 177 5.30 19.47 -11.91
C THR A 177 6.57 18.63 -12.07
N THR A 178 6.50 17.34 -11.76
CA THR A 178 7.55 16.33 -11.95
C THR A 178 6.90 15.04 -12.46
N PRO A 179 7.67 14.11 -13.07
CA PRO A 179 7.12 12.81 -13.48
C PRO A 179 6.40 12.10 -12.35
N LEU A 180 5.25 11.49 -12.67
CA LEU A 180 4.47 10.73 -11.69
C LEU A 180 5.14 9.39 -11.38
N GLN A 181 5.30 9.12 -10.10
CA GLN A 181 5.70 7.81 -9.59
C GLN A 181 4.51 7.14 -8.90
N SER A 182 4.45 5.80 -8.90
CA SER A 182 3.31 5.02 -8.42
C SER A 182 1.99 5.43 -9.08
N LYS A 183 2.00 5.55 -10.39
CA LYS A 183 0.82 5.91 -11.20
C LYS A 183 -0.35 4.97 -10.94
N SER A 184 -0.10 3.69 -10.74
CA SER A 184 -1.12 2.67 -10.45
C SER A 184 -2.01 3.02 -9.25
N TYR A 185 -1.44 3.63 -8.19
CA TYR A 185 -2.25 4.05 -7.03
C TYR A 185 -3.13 5.26 -7.32
N VAL A 186 -2.74 6.13 -8.26
CA VAL A 186 -3.58 7.22 -8.76
C VAL A 186 -4.72 6.63 -9.59
N GLU A 187 -4.42 5.67 -10.47
CA GLU A 187 -5.45 4.96 -11.25
C GLU A 187 -6.43 4.21 -10.36
N LEU A 188 -5.96 3.57 -9.29
CA LEU A 188 -6.82 2.92 -8.31
C LEU A 188 -7.78 3.93 -7.64
N THR A 189 -7.32 5.17 -7.37
CA THR A 189 -8.18 6.22 -6.83
C THR A 189 -9.20 6.69 -7.87
N ARG A 190 -8.79 6.86 -9.12
CA ARG A 190 -9.70 7.25 -10.20
C ARG A 190 -10.77 6.19 -10.45
N ALA A 191 -10.39 4.92 -10.46
CA ALA A 191 -11.33 3.81 -10.58
C ALA A 191 -12.29 3.74 -9.38
N SER A 192 -11.78 3.94 -8.15
CA SER A 192 -12.61 3.99 -6.96
C SER A 192 -13.62 5.15 -7.03
N LEU A 193 -13.19 6.35 -7.40
CA LEU A 193 -14.09 7.48 -7.61
C LEU A 193 -15.15 7.18 -8.67
N SER A 194 -14.75 6.57 -9.79
CA SER A 194 -15.66 6.20 -10.89
C SER A 194 -16.74 5.21 -10.43
N ALA A 195 -16.40 4.24 -9.57
CA ALA A 195 -17.37 3.31 -8.99
C ALA A 195 -18.45 4.01 -8.16
N PHE A 196 -18.14 5.18 -7.61
CA PHE A 196 -19.07 6.04 -6.87
C PHE A 196 -19.62 7.21 -7.71
N GLY A 197 -19.48 7.16 -9.04
CA GLY A 197 -20.01 8.16 -9.96
C GLY A 197 -19.16 9.42 -10.11
N GLY A 198 -17.97 9.46 -9.53
CA GLY A 198 -16.97 10.52 -9.74
C GLY A 198 -16.38 10.45 -11.15
N GLU A 199 -15.94 11.57 -11.69
CA GLU A 199 -15.40 11.66 -13.06
C GLU A 199 -14.06 12.37 -13.07
N SER A 200 -13.04 11.69 -13.58
CA SER A 200 -11.71 12.26 -13.81
C SER A 200 -11.08 11.70 -15.07
N GLN A 201 -10.28 12.50 -15.78
CA GLN A 201 -9.60 12.05 -17.00
C GLN A 201 -8.20 12.67 -17.12
N TRP A 202 -7.30 11.92 -17.74
CA TRP A 202 -6.00 12.46 -18.10
C TRP A 202 -6.12 13.43 -19.28
N MET A 203 -5.48 14.58 -19.15
CA MET A 203 -5.26 15.57 -20.18
C MET A 203 -3.77 15.58 -20.53
N GLY A 204 -3.37 14.75 -21.47
CA GLY A 204 -1.95 14.50 -21.73
C GLY A 204 -1.32 13.57 -20.68
N GLN A 205 -0.03 13.78 -20.36
CA GLN A 205 0.73 12.91 -19.46
C GLN A 205 0.89 13.47 -18.03
N ASP A 206 0.64 14.75 -17.84
CA ASP A 206 0.97 15.49 -16.62
C ASP A 206 -0.22 16.17 -15.94
N THR A 207 -1.42 16.11 -16.52
CA THR A 207 -2.58 16.82 -15.99
C THR A 207 -3.77 15.87 -15.85
N ILE A 208 -4.42 15.89 -14.68
CA ILE A 208 -5.69 15.19 -14.45
C ILE A 208 -6.80 16.22 -14.28
N LEU A 209 -7.79 16.19 -15.16
CA LEU A 209 -9.03 16.94 -15.03
C LEU A 209 -9.96 16.18 -14.08
N VAL A 210 -10.49 16.87 -13.06
CA VAL A 210 -11.52 16.37 -12.15
C VAL A 210 -12.79 17.18 -12.41
N LYS A 211 -13.87 16.50 -12.78
CA LYS A 211 -15.16 17.13 -13.02
C LYS A 211 -16.05 17.14 -11.79
N PRO A 212 -16.88 18.19 -11.61
CA PRO A 212 -17.83 18.25 -10.49
C PRO A 212 -18.87 17.14 -10.64
N ARG A 213 -18.88 16.22 -9.71
CA ARG A 213 -19.87 15.14 -9.63
C ARG A 213 -20.17 14.83 -8.16
N ARG A 214 -21.44 14.86 -7.81
CA ARG A 214 -21.85 14.35 -6.48
C ARG A 214 -21.66 12.83 -6.47
N LEU A 215 -20.84 12.36 -5.54
CA LEU A 215 -20.64 10.94 -5.35
C LEU A 215 -21.94 10.29 -4.87
N LYS A 216 -22.23 9.11 -5.39
CA LYS A 216 -23.43 8.32 -5.11
C LYS A 216 -23.04 7.03 -4.39
N ALA A 217 -23.92 6.56 -3.55
CA ALA A 217 -23.75 5.25 -2.91
C ALA A 217 -23.55 4.15 -3.97
N ALA A 218 -22.68 3.22 -3.66
CA ALA A 218 -22.34 2.10 -4.53
C ALA A 218 -22.13 0.82 -3.73
N ASP A 219 -22.39 -0.31 -4.39
CA ASP A 219 -22.06 -1.64 -3.91
C ASP A 219 -20.77 -2.09 -4.59
N VAL A 220 -19.71 -2.30 -3.80
CA VAL A 220 -18.38 -2.67 -4.32
C VAL A 220 -17.83 -3.87 -3.56
N THR A 221 -16.98 -4.64 -4.21
CA THR A 221 -16.24 -5.74 -3.58
C THR A 221 -14.75 -5.41 -3.63
N VAL A 222 -14.07 -5.57 -2.50
CA VAL A 222 -12.63 -5.37 -2.42
C VAL A 222 -11.94 -6.59 -3.01
N GLU A 223 -11.13 -6.38 -4.05
CA GLU A 223 -10.33 -7.43 -4.68
C GLU A 223 -9.17 -7.90 -3.80
N GLY A 224 -8.56 -9.04 -4.12
CA GLY A 224 -7.38 -9.56 -3.43
C GLY A 224 -6.16 -8.65 -3.58
N ASP A 225 -5.32 -8.61 -2.55
CA ASP A 225 -4.15 -7.72 -2.45
C ASP A 225 -2.92 -8.32 -3.14
N TYR A 226 -2.54 -7.79 -4.30
CA TYR A 226 -1.34 -8.21 -5.01
C TYR A 226 -0.04 -7.84 -4.27
N THR A 227 -0.05 -6.77 -3.46
CA THR A 227 1.13 -6.41 -2.67
C THR A 227 1.42 -7.46 -1.60
N HIS A 228 0.38 -7.90 -0.87
CA HIS A 228 0.51 -8.98 0.12
C HIS A 228 0.85 -10.31 -0.56
N ALA A 229 0.14 -10.66 -1.62
CA ALA A 229 0.37 -11.87 -2.40
C ALA A 229 1.78 -11.97 -2.95
N SER A 230 2.43 -10.85 -3.27
CA SER A 230 3.76 -10.80 -3.90
C SER A 230 4.83 -11.59 -3.13
N LEU A 231 4.80 -11.56 -1.79
CA LEU A 231 5.75 -12.29 -0.95
C LEU A 231 5.52 -13.80 -0.99
N PHE A 232 4.27 -14.24 -1.01
CA PHE A 232 3.93 -15.67 -1.14
C PHE A 232 4.29 -16.19 -2.53
N LEU A 233 4.01 -15.39 -3.57
CA LEU A 233 4.37 -15.72 -4.95
C LEU A 233 5.90 -15.79 -5.13
N ALA A 234 6.65 -14.87 -4.48
CA ALA A 234 8.11 -14.95 -4.45
C ALA A 234 8.60 -16.22 -3.71
N ALA A 235 7.97 -16.58 -2.59
CA ALA A 235 8.27 -17.85 -1.91
C ALA A 235 7.98 -19.06 -2.80
N GLY A 236 6.92 -18.99 -3.63
CA GLY A 236 6.61 -20.00 -4.65
C GLY A 236 7.72 -20.20 -5.67
N ALA A 237 8.36 -19.11 -6.10
CA ALA A 237 9.51 -19.17 -7.01
C ALA A 237 10.76 -19.77 -6.34
N VAL A 238 10.90 -19.63 -5.03
CA VAL A 238 12.11 -19.99 -4.27
C VAL A 238 12.05 -21.42 -3.71
N TYR A 239 10.93 -21.83 -3.14
CA TYR A 239 10.86 -23.04 -2.32
C TYR A 239 10.09 -24.19 -2.96
N GLY A 240 8.96 -23.91 -3.58
CA GLY A 240 8.03 -24.88 -4.11
C GLY A 240 6.73 -24.22 -4.52
N PRO A 241 5.84 -24.88 -5.28
CA PRO A 241 4.64 -24.23 -5.79
C PRO A 241 3.81 -23.55 -4.69
N VAL A 242 3.50 -22.29 -4.88
CA VAL A 242 2.52 -21.54 -4.07
C VAL A 242 1.41 -21.04 -4.96
N THR A 243 0.17 -21.35 -4.56
CA THR A 243 -1.05 -20.86 -5.19
C THR A 243 -1.71 -19.81 -4.30
N VAL A 244 -1.95 -18.65 -4.85
CA VAL A 244 -2.74 -17.59 -4.18
C VAL A 244 -4.07 -17.48 -4.90
N THR A 245 -5.17 -17.79 -4.19
CA THR A 245 -6.55 -17.67 -4.68
C THR A 245 -7.14 -16.30 -4.37
N GLY A 246 -8.22 -15.91 -5.04
CA GLY A 246 -8.91 -14.62 -4.80
C GLY A 246 -8.21 -13.41 -5.43
N LEU A 247 -7.26 -13.63 -6.34
CA LEU A 247 -6.63 -12.57 -7.13
C LEU A 247 -7.37 -12.36 -8.45
N ASP A 248 -7.68 -11.10 -8.78
CA ASP A 248 -8.25 -10.73 -10.07
C ASP A 248 -7.14 -10.61 -11.13
N PRO A 249 -7.14 -11.45 -12.19
CA PRO A 249 -6.19 -11.32 -13.28
C PRO A 249 -6.27 -9.99 -14.04
N GLY A 250 -7.44 -9.33 -14.01
CA GLY A 250 -7.69 -8.01 -14.61
C GLY A 250 -7.37 -6.83 -13.70
N SER A 251 -6.89 -7.06 -12.48
CA SER A 251 -6.62 -6.01 -11.50
C SER A 251 -5.70 -4.91 -12.03
N ILE A 252 -6.07 -3.68 -11.69
CA ILE A 252 -5.27 -2.47 -11.98
C ILE A 252 -4.23 -2.18 -10.89
N GLN A 253 -4.12 -3.01 -9.86
CA GLN A 253 -3.07 -2.89 -8.85
C GLN A 253 -1.70 -3.00 -9.51
N GLY A 254 -0.85 -1.99 -9.32
CA GLY A 254 0.50 -1.97 -9.91
C GLY A 254 1.36 -3.16 -9.50
N ASP A 255 1.16 -3.63 -8.27
CA ASP A 255 1.94 -4.72 -7.68
C ASP A 255 1.64 -6.10 -8.33
N ARG A 256 0.62 -6.21 -9.20
CA ARG A 256 0.46 -7.32 -10.14
C ARG A 256 1.70 -7.49 -11.05
N ALA A 257 2.52 -6.45 -11.21
CA ALA A 257 3.80 -6.51 -11.93
C ALA A 257 4.75 -7.58 -11.37
N MET A 258 4.57 -8.02 -10.11
CA MET A 258 5.36 -9.12 -9.54
C MET A 258 5.30 -10.39 -10.37
N LEU A 259 4.18 -10.67 -11.02
CA LEU A 259 4.01 -11.82 -11.90
C LEU A 259 4.99 -11.79 -13.08
N SER A 260 5.06 -10.65 -13.75
CA SER A 260 6.01 -10.43 -14.86
C SER A 260 7.46 -10.38 -14.38
N ILE A 261 7.72 -9.87 -13.18
CA ILE A 261 9.07 -9.86 -12.60
C ILE A 261 9.53 -11.29 -12.33
N LEU A 262 8.71 -12.13 -11.70
CA LEU A 262 9.05 -13.54 -11.42
C LEU A 262 9.21 -14.36 -12.70
N ASP A 263 8.35 -14.16 -13.70
CA ASP A 263 8.47 -14.80 -15.00
C ASP A 263 9.79 -14.43 -15.69
N ARG A 264 10.14 -13.15 -15.75
CA ARG A 264 11.43 -12.65 -16.27
C ARG A 264 12.63 -13.18 -15.49
N MET A 265 12.50 -13.42 -14.19
CA MET A 265 13.52 -14.08 -13.38
C MET A 265 13.65 -15.57 -13.68
N GLY A 266 12.67 -16.19 -14.35
CA GLY A 266 12.68 -17.58 -14.75
C GLY A 266 11.84 -18.53 -13.88
N ALA A 267 10.98 -18.00 -13.01
CA ALA A 267 9.94 -18.77 -12.34
C ALA A 267 8.83 -19.15 -13.33
N ARG A 268 8.05 -20.18 -13.01
CA ARG A 268 6.84 -20.52 -13.79
C ARG A 268 5.65 -19.85 -13.15
N VAL A 269 4.91 -19.07 -13.93
CA VAL A 269 3.73 -18.33 -13.48
C VAL A 269 2.51 -18.79 -14.24
N ASP A 270 1.57 -19.42 -13.55
CA ASP A 270 0.31 -19.89 -14.09
C ASP A 270 -0.85 -19.08 -13.51
N MET A 271 -1.73 -18.59 -14.37
CA MET A 271 -2.90 -17.79 -13.98
C MET A 271 -4.18 -18.44 -14.53
N GLY A 272 -5.18 -18.60 -13.68
CA GLY A 272 -6.49 -19.11 -14.09
C GLY A 272 -7.48 -19.20 -12.94
N GLY A 273 -8.78 -19.09 -13.24
CA GLY A 273 -9.85 -19.30 -12.26
C GLY A 273 -9.81 -18.41 -11.03
N GLY A 274 -9.30 -17.17 -11.14
CA GLY A 274 -9.17 -16.27 -9.97
C GLY A 274 -8.03 -16.65 -9.02
N SER A 275 -7.05 -17.41 -9.51
CA SER A 275 -5.86 -17.82 -8.77
C SER A 275 -4.58 -17.60 -9.58
N VAL A 276 -3.47 -17.46 -8.86
CA VAL A 276 -2.13 -17.40 -9.42
C VAL A 276 -1.27 -18.44 -8.73
N THR A 277 -0.61 -19.28 -9.51
CA THR A 277 0.37 -20.25 -9.02
C THR A 277 1.75 -19.87 -9.52
N VAL A 278 2.71 -19.74 -8.61
CA VAL A 278 4.12 -19.59 -8.95
C VAL A 278 4.87 -20.82 -8.49
N SER A 279 5.69 -21.37 -9.38
CA SER A 279 6.51 -22.57 -9.14
C SER A 279 7.98 -22.27 -9.43
N PRO A 280 8.90 -23.00 -8.78
CA PRO A 280 10.33 -22.83 -9.02
C PRO A 280 10.71 -23.03 -10.49
N GLY A 281 11.69 -22.24 -10.92
CA GLY A 281 12.40 -22.37 -12.17
C GLY A 281 13.89 -22.09 -11.95
N ARG A 282 14.63 -21.89 -12.99
CA ARG A 282 16.03 -21.44 -12.89
C ARG A 282 16.04 -19.93 -12.75
N LEU A 283 15.98 -19.46 -11.50
CA LEU A 283 15.97 -18.02 -11.22
C LEU A 283 17.29 -17.37 -11.62
N ARG A 284 17.19 -16.25 -12.32
CA ARG A 284 18.31 -15.38 -12.74
C ARG A 284 18.08 -13.96 -12.29
N GLY A 285 19.16 -13.29 -11.93
CA GLY A 285 19.14 -11.87 -11.59
C GLY A 285 18.73 -11.01 -12.78
N ILE A 286 17.98 -9.96 -12.51
CA ILE A 286 17.49 -8.99 -13.50
C ILE A 286 17.51 -7.58 -12.93
N ASP A 287 17.46 -6.59 -13.82
CA ASP A 287 17.18 -5.19 -13.44
C ASP A 287 15.69 -4.97 -13.29
N VAL A 288 15.30 -4.36 -12.15
CA VAL A 288 13.90 -4.01 -11.85
C VAL A 288 13.80 -2.55 -11.47
N ASP A 289 12.98 -1.82 -12.21
CA ASP A 289 12.57 -0.45 -11.87
C ASP A 289 11.34 -0.53 -10.97
N VAL A 290 11.46 0.00 -9.74
CA VAL A 290 10.36 0.00 -8.75
C VAL A 290 9.73 1.39 -8.57
N SER A 291 9.92 2.31 -9.51
CA SER A 291 9.32 3.65 -9.45
C SER A 291 7.79 3.61 -9.35
N ASP A 292 7.14 2.67 -10.01
CA ASP A 292 5.68 2.47 -9.94
C ASP A 292 5.24 1.49 -8.85
N THR A 293 6.11 0.57 -8.42
CA THR A 293 5.77 -0.53 -7.50
C THR A 293 6.79 -0.69 -6.37
N PRO A 294 7.08 0.38 -5.60
CA PRO A 294 8.12 0.33 -4.57
C PRO A 294 7.86 -0.73 -3.50
N ASP A 295 6.60 -1.04 -3.25
CA ASP A 295 6.20 -2.01 -2.23
C ASP A 295 6.51 -3.47 -2.61
N LEU A 296 6.91 -3.73 -3.86
CA LEU A 296 7.43 -5.03 -4.33
C LEU A 296 8.89 -5.27 -3.96
N ALA A 297 9.66 -4.25 -3.58
CA ALA A 297 11.09 -4.39 -3.30
C ALA A 297 11.42 -5.52 -2.30
N PRO A 298 10.67 -5.77 -1.20
CA PRO A 298 10.91 -6.89 -0.31
C PRO A 298 10.69 -8.26 -0.99
N ALA A 299 9.64 -8.42 -1.79
CA ALA A 299 9.36 -9.67 -2.50
C ALA A 299 10.40 -9.95 -3.60
N ILE A 300 10.85 -8.92 -4.30
CA ILE A 300 11.94 -9.00 -5.28
C ILE A 300 13.24 -9.41 -4.57
N ALA A 301 13.53 -8.85 -3.39
CA ALA A 301 14.71 -9.22 -2.61
C ALA A 301 14.70 -10.70 -2.22
N LEU A 302 13.55 -11.25 -1.79
CA LEU A 302 13.42 -12.68 -1.51
C LEU A 302 13.77 -13.55 -2.73
N ALA A 303 13.20 -13.24 -3.89
CA ALA A 303 13.48 -13.98 -5.13
C ALA A 303 14.95 -13.84 -5.57
N ALA A 304 15.52 -12.64 -5.41
CA ALA A 304 16.90 -12.32 -5.75
C ALA A 304 17.93 -13.13 -4.94
N LEU A 305 17.65 -13.43 -3.67
CA LEU A 305 18.52 -14.26 -2.82
C LEU A 305 18.75 -15.65 -3.39
N ALA A 306 17.76 -16.21 -4.09
CA ALA A 306 17.82 -17.53 -4.71
C ALA A 306 18.22 -17.51 -6.20
N ALA A 307 18.36 -16.34 -6.80
CA ALA A 307 18.65 -16.21 -8.24
C ALA A 307 20.15 -16.32 -8.52
N GLU A 308 20.50 -16.86 -9.68
CA GLU A 308 21.88 -16.81 -10.19
C GLU A 308 22.22 -15.41 -10.73
N GLY A 309 23.38 -14.87 -10.39
CA GLY A 309 23.82 -13.55 -10.84
C GLY A 309 23.29 -12.40 -9.98
N SER A 310 23.17 -11.22 -10.58
CA SER A 310 22.85 -9.99 -9.85
C SER A 310 21.44 -9.49 -10.18
N THR A 311 20.67 -9.17 -9.15
CA THR A 311 19.40 -8.43 -9.27
C THR A 311 19.62 -7.00 -8.80
N VAL A 312 19.29 -6.04 -9.66
CA VAL A 312 19.38 -4.60 -9.38
C VAL A 312 17.99 -4.03 -9.21
N VAL A 313 17.66 -3.54 -8.02
CA VAL A 313 16.44 -2.76 -7.75
C VAL A 313 16.80 -1.29 -7.79
N LYS A 314 16.14 -0.51 -8.64
CA LYS A 314 16.43 0.91 -8.90
C LYS A 314 15.18 1.77 -8.90
N ASN A 315 15.38 3.11 -8.80
CA ASN A 315 14.32 4.12 -8.79
C ASN A 315 13.35 3.98 -7.59
N GLY A 316 13.83 3.40 -6.49
CA GLY A 316 13.10 3.18 -5.24
C GLY A 316 13.41 4.21 -4.14
N GLY A 317 13.93 5.40 -4.45
CA GLY A 317 14.35 6.38 -3.43
C GLY A 317 13.28 6.72 -2.38
N ARG A 318 11.99 6.62 -2.74
CA ARG A 318 10.87 6.82 -1.80
C ARG A 318 10.75 5.73 -0.73
N LEU A 319 11.39 4.57 -0.91
CA LEU A 319 11.46 3.52 0.10
C LEU A 319 12.14 4.01 1.39
N ARG A 320 12.98 5.05 1.31
CA ARG A 320 13.63 5.65 2.48
C ARG A 320 12.67 6.45 3.37
N PHE A 321 11.50 6.83 2.85
CA PHE A 321 10.47 7.64 3.55
C PHE A 321 9.22 6.83 3.87
N LYS A 322 9.33 5.51 3.97
CA LYS A 322 8.25 4.60 4.37
C LYS A 322 8.19 4.47 5.91
N GLU A 323 7.69 3.37 6.44
CA GLU A 323 7.62 3.07 7.87
C GLU A 323 9.01 3.11 8.53
N CYS A 324 10.01 2.70 7.77
CA CYS A 324 11.44 2.86 8.03
C CYS A 324 12.16 3.21 6.73
N ASP A 325 13.46 3.45 6.76
CA ASP A 325 14.29 3.40 5.54
C ASP A 325 14.37 1.94 5.09
N ARG A 326 13.45 1.54 4.18
CA ARG A 326 13.36 0.15 3.71
C ARG A 326 14.57 -0.30 2.94
N ILE A 327 15.25 0.59 2.21
CA ILE A 327 16.47 0.24 1.48
C ILE A 327 17.54 -0.17 2.47
N SER A 328 17.79 0.67 3.47
CA SER A 328 18.80 0.39 4.50
C SER A 328 18.42 -0.81 5.37
N ALA A 329 17.14 -0.97 5.72
CA ALA A 329 16.66 -2.11 6.50
C ALA A 329 16.83 -3.44 5.75
N ILE A 330 16.45 -3.51 4.46
CA ILE A 330 16.66 -4.69 3.61
C ILE A 330 18.15 -5.02 3.54
N ALA A 331 19.00 -4.04 3.21
CA ALA A 331 20.43 -4.26 3.07
C ALA A 331 21.06 -4.73 4.40
N THR A 332 20.74 -4.08 5.50
CA THR A 332 21.28 -4.41 6.82
C THR A 332 20.89 -5.80 7.29
N GLU A 333 19.62 -6.13 7.21
CA GLU A 333 19.14 -7.38 7.75
C GLU A 333 19.50 -8.58 6.85
N LEU A 334 19.50 -8.43 5.55
CA LEU A 334 19.95 -9.49 4.63
C LEU A 334 21.47 -9.71 4.73
N LYS A 335 22.28 -8.67 4.94
CA LYS A 335 23.73 -8.83 5.24
C LYS A 335 23.96 -9.64 6.53
N ARG A 336 23.13 -9.46 7.56
CA ARG A 336 23.18 -10.27 8.80
C ARG A 336 22.95 -11.76 8.53
N LEU A 337 22.15 -12.08 7.52
CA LEU A 337 21.90 -13.44 7.09
C LEU A 337 22.97 -13.99 6.13
N GLY A 338 24.02 -13.20 5.82
CA GLY A 338 25.11 -13.59 4.94
C GLY A 338 24.86 -13.30 3.45
N ALA A 339 23.86 -12.51 3.10
CA ALA A 339 23.61 -12.12 1.73
C ALA A 339 24.66 -11.14 1.21
N ASP A 340 25.06 -11.32 -0.06
CA ASP A 340 25.87 -10.35 -0.80
C ASP A 340 24.94 -9.29 -1.40
N ILE A 341 24.81 -8.18 -0.67
CA ILE A 341 23.94 -7.06 -1.04
C ILE A 341 24.65 -5.73 -0.89
N ASP A 342 24.54 -4.88 -1.89
CA ASP A 342 25.02 -3.49 -1.88
C ASP A 342 23.83 -2.54 -1.87
N GLU A 343 23.86 -1.60 -0.92
CA GLU A 343 22.90 -0.50 -0.83
C GLU A 343 23.27 0.61 -1.80
N ALA A 344 22.28 1.19 -2.48
CA ALA A 344 22.40 2.37 -3.33
C ALA A 344 21.47 3.50 -2.83
N PRO A 345 21.65 4.76 -3.22
CA PRO A 345 20.80 5.88 -2.80
C PRO A 345 19.31 5.66 -3.08
N ASP A 346 18.97 5.00 -4.17
CA ASP A 346 17.60 4.77 -4.65
C ASP A 346 17.26 3.30 -4.88
N GLY A 347 18.02 2.37 -4.24
CA GLY A 347 17.78 0.94 -4.39
C GLY A 347 18.87 0.07 -3.77
N PHE A 348 19.04 -1.12 -4.32
CA PHE A 348 20.05 -2.08 -3.88
C PHE A 348 20.37 -3.10 -4.97
N THR A 349 21.52 -3.76 -4.85
CA THR A 349 21.91 -4.88 -5.70
C THR A 349 22.13 -6.11 -4.85
N ILE A 350 21.49 -7.23 -5.19
CA ILE A 350 21.68 -8.53 -4.54
C ILE A 350 22.38 -9.47 -5.53
N ARG A 351 23.54 -10.05 -5.13
CA ARG A 351 24.17 -11.16 -5.81
C ARG A 351 23.72 -12.45 -5.15
N GLY A 352 22.79 -13.13 -5.81
CA GLY A 352 22.12 -14.28 -5.25
C GLY A 352 22.91 -15.58 -5.38
N GLY A 353 22.33 -16.69 -4.87
CA GLY A 353 22.94 -18.01 -4.88
C GLY A 353 24.03 -18.22 -3.82
N GLY A 354 24.27 -17.22 -2.97
CA GLY A 354 25.20 -17.30 -1.83
C GLY A 354 24.66 -18.19 -0.70
N LYS A 355 25.57 -18.66 0.17
CA LYS A 355 25.20 -19.44 1.36
C LYS A 355 24.73 -18.53 2.48
N LEU A 356 23.45 -18.62 2.82
CA LEU A 356 22.86 -17.88 3.93
C LEU A 356 22.92 -18.67 5.22
N HIS A 357 22.80 -17.97 6.36
CA HIS A 357 22.79 -18.57 7.70
C HIS A 357 21.79 -17.84 8.60
N GLY A 358 21.30 -18.54 9.62
CA GLY A 358 20.40 -17.96 10.63
C GLY A 358 21.06 -16.88 11.48
N ALA A 359 20.30 -15.86 11.83
CA ALA A 359 20.72 -14.78 12.72
C ALA A 359 19.51 -14.18 13.45
N ALA A 360 19.82 -13.36 14.48
CA ALA A 360 18.84 -12.49 15.10
C ALA A 360 18.68 -11.21 14.29
N CYS A 361 17.45 -10.94 13.82
CA CYS A 361 17.09 -9.83 12.96
C CYS A 361 16.10 -8.87 13.64
N ARG A 362 15.92 -7.68 13.06
CA ARG A 362 14.96 -6.66 13.50
C ARG A 362 14.02 -6.31 12.37
N CYS A 363 12.74 -6.16 12.68
CA CYS A 363 11.74 -5.75 11.68
C CYS A 363 11.67 -4.22 11.45
N HIS A 364 12.42 -3.40 12.20
CA HIS A 364 12.42 -1.93 12.10
C HIS A 364 11.01 -1.31 12.22
N ASN A 365 10.11 -1.99 12.95
CA ASN A 365 8.69 -1.62 13.07
C ASN A 365 7.97 -1.50 11.71
N ASP A 366 8.45 -2.24 10.70
CA ASP A 366 7.89 -2.28 9.35
C ASP A 366 7.43 -3.70 9.01
N HIS A 367 6.13 -3.83 8.78
CA HIS A 367 5.49 -5.13 8.47
C HIS A 367 6.06 -5.81 7.23
N ARG A 368 6.51 -5.03 6.20
CA ARG A 368 7.08 -5.61 4.98
C ARG A 368 8.48 -6.14 5.19
N ILE A 369 9.27 -5.49 6.05
CA ILE A 369 10.58 -6.00 6.48
C ILE A 369 10.39 -7.27 7.30
N ALA A 370 9.44 -7.26 8.25
CA ALA A 370 9.11 -8.46 9.03
C ALA A 370 8.72 -9.64 8.14
N MET A 371 7.78 -9.42 7.19
CA MET A 371 7.32 -10.47 6.28
C MET A 371 8.43 -10.97 5.34
N LEU A 372 9.29 -10.08 4.81
CA LEU A 372 10.47 -10.47 4.03
C LEU A 372 11.37 -11.43 4.82
N LEU A 373 11.75 -11.01 6.04
CA LEU A 373 12.66 -11.80 6.89
C LEU A 373 12.05 -13.16 7.24
N ILE A 374 10.77 -13.20 7.62
CA ILE A 374 10.06 -14.45 7.90
C ILE A 374 10.08 -15.39 6.69
N MET A 375 9.78 -14.85 5.50
CA MET A 375 9.83 -15.65 4.27
C MET A 375 11.27 -16.09 3.89
N THR A 376 12.30 -15.35 4.29
CA THR A 376 13.70 -15.71 4.06
C THR A 376 14.20 -16.85 4.97
N ALA A 377 13.49 -17.13 6.08
CA ALA A 377 13.91 -18.10 7.09
C ALA A 377 14.23 -19.50 6.53
N GLY A 378 13.51 -19.92 5.49
CA GLY A 378 13.75 -21.22 4.83
C GLY A 378 15.06 -21.32 4.07
N LEU A 379 15.65 -20.21 3.63
CA LEU A 379 16.97 -20.15 2.99
C LEU A 379 18.11 -20.18 4.02
N CYS A 380 17.85 -19.77 5.26
CA CYS A 380 18.85 -19.56 6.32
C CYS A 380 18.87 -20.70 7.35
N GLY A 381 17.97 -21.67 7.25
CA GLY A 381 17.78 -22.68 8.31
C GLY A 381 17.09 -22.16 9.57
N GLY A 382 16.46 -21.01 9.50
CA GLY A 382 15.71 -20.32 10.55
C GLY A 382 16.32 -18.99 10.94
N ILE A 383 15.46 -18.10 11.44
CA ILE A 383 15.83 -16.77 11.97
C ILE A 383 15.15 -16.51 13.31
N GLU A 384 15.70 -15.63 14.09
CA GLU A 384 15.05 -15.02 15.25
C GLU A 384 14.69 -13.58 14.93
N LEU A 385 13.42 -13.19 15.11
CA LEU A 385 12.95 -11.87 14.76
C LEU A 385 12.37 -11.15 15.98
N ASN A 386 12.82 -9.92 16.20
CA ASN A 386 12.28 -9.02 17.20
C ASN A 386 11.25 -8.08 16.57
N GLY A 387 10.07 -7.93 17.20
CA GLY A 387 9.02 -7.02 16.75
C GLY A 387 8.16 -7.57 15.60
N ALA A 388 8.12 -8.90 15.40
CA ALA A 388 7.39 -9.54 14.33
C ALA A 388 5.87 -9.24 14.34
N GLU A 389 5.31 -8.87 15.50
CA GLU A 389 3.93 -8.47 15.72
C GLU A 389 3.50 -7.27 14.85
N CYS A 390 4.45 -6.47 14.36
CA CYS A 390 4.17 -5.33 13.47
C CYS A 390 3.52 -5.72 12.14
N VAL A 391 3.46 -7.01 11.79
CA VAL A 391 2.72 -7.52 10.63
C VAL A 391 1.22 -7.21 10.71
N SER A 392 0.66 -7.05 11.92
CA SER A 392 -0.75 -6.69 12.15
C SER A 392 -1.17 -5.38 11.50
N LYS A 393 -0.23 -4.47 11.26
CA LYS A 393 -0.50 -3.20 10.56
C LYS A 393 -1.19 -3.38 9.20
N SER A 394 -0.90 -4.49 8.50
CA SER A 394 -1.48 -4.74 7.18
C SER A 394 -2.03 -6.14 6.99
N ALA A 395 -1.57 -7.12 7.75
CA ALA A 395 -1.90 -8.53 7.58
C ALA A 395 -1.92 -9.24 8.94
N PRO A 396 -2.94 -9.03 9.78
CA PRO A 396 -3.02 -9.67 11.10
C PRO A 396 -3.03 -11.22 11.01
N GLY A 397 -3.53 -11.78 9.89
CA GLY A 397 -3.55 -13.23 9.62
C GLY A 397 -2.24 -13.83 9.13
N PHE A 398 -1.19 -13.04 8.87
CA PHE A 398 0.04 -13.49 8.21
C PHE A 398 0.72 -14.70 8.87
N PHE A 399 0.73 -14.77 10.19
CA PHE A 399 1.31 -15.92 10.89
C PHE A 399 0.53 -17.22 10.67
N GLY A 400 -0.80 -17.11 10.54
CA GLY A 400 -1.65 -18.24 10.15
C GLY A 400 -1.37 -18.72 8.74
N GLU A 401 -1.29 -17.79 7.80
CA GLU A 401 -0.94 -18.06 6.39
C GLU A 401 0.44 -18.69 6.25
N TYR A 402 1.43 -18.18 7.01
CA TYR A 402 2.78 -18.75 7.04
C TYR A 402 2.79 -20.21 7.52
N ARG A 403 2.05 -20.51 8.61
CA ARG A 403 1.90 -21.89 9.11
C ARG A 403 1.14 -22.78 8.10
N GLN A 404 0.09 -22.28 7.47
CA GLN A 404 -0.68 -22.99 6.45
C GLN A 404 0.21 -23.44 5.27
N LEU A 405 1.21 -22.62 4.92
CA LEU A 405 2.20 -22.93 3.89
C LEU A 405 3.37 -23.80 4.40
N GLY A 406 3.33 -24.34 5.62
CA GLY A 406 4.39 -25.20 6.17
C GLY A 406 5.50 -24.43 6.88
N GLY A 407 5.31 -23.14 7.16
CA GLY A 407 6.20 -22.38 8.05
C GLY A 407 6.03 -22.78 9.52
N SER A 408 7.09 -22.68 10.28
CA SER A 408 7.13 -22.96 11.73
C SER A 408 7.44 -21.69 12.52
N ILE A 409 6.73 -21.50 13.63
CA ILE A 409 6.87 -20.36 14.55
C ILE A 409 7.01 -20.92 15.97
N SER A 410 8.08 -20.59 16.67
CA SER A 410 8.39 -21.04 18.04
C SER A 410 8.98 -19.92 18.91
#